data_5212de752f6ffbd3485135ed4266f6ae
#
_entry.id   5212de752f6ffbd3485135ed4266f6ae
#
_cell.length_a   1.000
_cell.length_b   1.000
_cell.length_c   1.000
_cell.angle_alpha   90.00
_cell.angle_beta   90.00
_cell.angle_gamma   90.00
#
_symmetry.space_group_name_H-M   'P 1'
#
loop_
_entity.id
_entity.type
_entity.pdbx_description
1 polymer ?
#
loop_
_entity_poly.entity_id
_entity_poly.type
_entity_poly.pdbx_seq_one_letter_code
_entity_poly.pdbx_strand_id
1 'polypeptide(L)'
;REQLLRSLANQGYDMVFGVGFLFADSIFRVANDYPRTTFVLIDGSIPDLDETSNLICVSFAEEEGSFLAGALAAFLVEAEKDPKVGFLGGMDMTLIRKFDAGFHAGAAYASPVMRQQGRVLSAYIGKDGSAFNDPGRASILAESMYAAGAGVIYHAAGASGAGLFSTAARLGKRAIGVDSDQGLAYASSGDPAERDASRFILSSVLKRVDNAVYALSEELMRRGSIEGGYRVFGLADGGVALARNGANAEALAPYEEKLESIARRIVAGEIRVPFDMESLQDFLEDLRR
;
A
#
# COMPACT_ATOMS: atom_id res chain seq x y z
N ARG A 1 -20.83 -11.79 -8.64
CA ARG A 1 -19.73 -11.19 -9.42
C ARG A 1 -19.89 -11.51 -10.90
N GLU A 2 -19.96 -12.76 -11.29
CA GLU A 2 -20.06 -13.18 -12.70
C GLU A 2 -21.24 -12.53 -13.43
N GLN A 3 -22.45 -12.55 -12.83
CA GLN A 3 -23.64 -11.92 -13.42
C GLN A 3 -23.47 -10.40 -13.65
N LEU A 4 -22.78 -9.70 -12.76
CA LEU A 4 -22.50 -8.26 -12.91
C LEU A 4 -21.56 -8.00 -14.09
N LEU A 5 -20.48 -8.77 -14.22
CA LEU A 5 -19.55 -8.67 -15.34
C LEU A 5 -20.25 -8.94 -16.68
N ARG A 6 -21.04 -10.02 -16.75
CA ARG A 6 -21.86 -10.36 -17.94
C ARG A 6 -22.86 -9.25 -18.28
N SER A 7 -23.51 -8.68 -17.28
CA SER A 7 -24.46 -7.59 -17.48
C SER A 7 -23.81 -6.37 -18.12
N LEU A 8 -22.61 -5.99 -17.68
CA LEU A 8 -21.87 -4.88 -18.25
C LEU A 8 -21.41 -5.19 -19.69
N ALA A 9 -20.84 -6.36 -19.92
CA ALA A 9 -20.44 -6.76 -21.28
C ALA A 9 -21.62 -6.81 -22.26
N ASN A 10 -22.79 -7.32 -21.83
CA ASN A 10 -24.01 -7.33 -22.64
C ASN A 10 -24.56 -5.92 -22.94
N GLN A 11 -24.26 -4.93 -22.11
CA GLN A 11 -24.61 -3.52 -22.36
C GLN A 11 -23.65 -2.85 -23.35
N GLY A 12 -22.60 -3.56 -23.80
CA GLY A 12 -21.68 -3.08 -24.83
C GLY A 12 -20.59 -2.16 -24.29
N TYR A 13 -20.25 -2.25 -23.02
CA TYR A 13 -19.08 -1.54 -22.52
C TYR A 13 -17.79 -2.08 -23.14
N ASP A 14 -16.94 -1.19 -23.62
CA ASP A 14 -15.65 -1.53 -24.22
C ASP A 14 -14.64 -2.06 -23.20
N MET A 15 -14.72 -1.56 -21.96
CA MET A 15 -13.85 -1.95 -20.85
C MET A 15 -14.64 -2.16 -19.56
N VAL A 16 -14.35 -3.24 -18.83
CA VAL A 16 -15.00 -3.60 -17.57
C VAL A 16 -13.95 -3.90 -16.50
N PHE A 17 -14.01 -3.19 -15.40
CA PHE A 17 -13.09 -3.36 -14.28
C PHE A 17 -13.68 -4.23 -13.17
N GLY A 18 -12.92 -5.21 -12.71
CA GLY A 18 -13.14 -5.95 -11.47
C GLY A 18 -12.07 -5.59 -10.46
N VAL A 19 -12.45 -5.01 -9.30
CA VAL A 19 -11.49 -4.60 -8.28
C VAL A 19 -11.45 -5.61 -7.14
N GLY A 20 -10.27 -6.16 -6.89
CA GLY A 20 -9.98 -7.14 -5.86
C GLY A 20 -9.91 -8.58 -6.39
N PHE A 21 -9.02 -9.34 -5.77
CA PHE A 21 -8.69 -10.72 -6.16
C PHE A 21 -9.89 -11.67 -6.20
N LEU A 22 -10.96 -11.36 -5.47
CA LEU A 22 -12.19 -12.15 -5.46
C LEU A 22 -12.95 -12.15 -6.81
N PHE A 23 -12.56 -11.30 -7.75
CA PHE A 23 -13.10 -11.30 -9.11
C PHE A 23 -12.34 -12.25 -10.05
N ALA A 24 -11.16 -12.75 -9.70
CA ALA A 24 -10.26 -13.48 -10.59
C ALA A 24 -10.96 -14.61 -11.37
N ASP A 25 -11.58 -15.56 -10.67
CA ASP A 25 -12.26 -16.69 -11.32
C ASP A 25 -13.45 -16.26 -12.18
N SER A 26 -14.19 -15.25 -11.71
CA SER A 26 -15.40 -14.79 -12.43
C SER A 26 -15.03 -14.01 -13.69
N ILE A 27 -14.03 -13.12 -13.60
CA ILE A 27 -13.61 -12.27 -14.72
C ILE A 27 -12.94 -13.10 -15.81
N PHE A 28 -12.13 -14.11 -15.42
CA PHE A 28 -11.51 -15.04 -16.36
C PHE A 28 -12.53 -15.82 -17.21
N ARG A 29 -13.58 -16.37 -16.55
CA ARG A 29 -14.64 -17.07 -17.27
C ARG A 29 -15.42 -16.15 -18.19
N VAL A 30 -15.74 -14.93 -17.73
CA VAL A 30 -16.54 -13.99 -18.51
C VAL A 30 -15.74 -13.44 -19.69
N ALA A 31 -14.46 -13.13 -19.52
CA ALA A 31 -13.62 -12.59 -20.59
C ALA A 31 -13.59 -13.50 -21.83
N ASN A 32 -13.54 -14.82 -21.64
CA ASN A 32 -13.55 -15.79 -22.74
C ASN A 32 -14.86 -15.75 -23.56
N ASP A 33 -15.99 -15.40 -22.95
CA ASP A 33 -17.29 -15.33 -23.62
C ASP A 33 -17.53 -14.00 -24.35
N TYR A 34 -16.74 -12.96 -24.04
CA TYR A 34 -16.92 -11.59 -24.56
C TYR A 34 -15.61 -11.03 -25.17
N PRO A 35 -15.11 -11.58 -26.28
CA PRO A 35 -13.80 -11.24 -26.84
C PRO A 35 -13.66 -9.79 -27.35
N ARG A 36 -14.77 -9.04 -27.45
CA ARG A 36 -14.76 -7.62 -27.86
C ARG A 36 -14.72 -6.65 -26.70
N THR A 37 -14.90 -7.12 -25.46
CA THR A 37 -14.80 -6.32 -24.24
C THR A 37 -13.45 -6.56 -23.59
N THR A 38 -12.73 -5.52 -23.26
CA THR A 38 -11.51 -5.61 -22.45
C THR A 38 -11.91 -5.73 -20.98
N PHE A 39 -11.38 -6.73 -20.30
CA PHE A 39 -11.57 -6.89 -18.87
C PHE A 39 -10.30 -6.54 -18.12
N VAL A 40 -10.44 -5.85 -16.99
CA VAL A 40 -9.31 -5.46 -16.14
C VAL A 40 -9.55 -5.96 -14.73
N LEU A 41 -8.65 -6.80 -14.23
CA LEU A 41 -8.63 -7.25 -12.85
C LEU A 41 -7.61 -6.41 -12.07
N ILE A 42 -8.08 -5.57 -11.15
CA ILE A 42 -7.24 -4.77 -10.26
C ILE A 42 -7.05 -5.52 -8.94
N ASP A 43 -5.82 -5.58 -8.43
CA ASP A 43 -5.45 -6.32 -7.21
C ASP A 43 -5.76 -7.82 -7.27
N GLY A 44 -5.50 -8.42 -8.41
CA GLY A 44 -5.64 -9.85 -8.59
C GLY A 44 -4.66 -10.36 -9.64
N SER A 45 -4.47 -11.66 -9.67
CA SER A 45 -3.63 -12.34 -10.64
C SER A 45 -4.36 -13.53 -11.23
N ILE A 46 -4.22 -13.71 -12.52
CA ILE A 46 -4.69 -14.86 -13.29
C ILE A 46 -3.46 -15.35 -14.04
N PRO A 47 -3.09 -16.63 -13.92
CA PRO A 47 -1.90 -17.17 -14.59
C PRO A 47 -2.06 -17.21 -16.11
N ASP A 48 -0.93 -17.27 -16.80
CA ASP A 48 -0.83 -17.57 -18.24
C ASP A 48 -1.56 -16.56 -19.17
N LEU A 49 -1.69 -15.29 -18.76
CA LEU A 49 -2.15 -14.22 -19.63
C LEU A 49 -1.01 -13.72 -20.52
N ASP A 50 -1.35 -13.44 -21.78
CA ASP A 50 -0.45 -12.85 -22.76
C ASP A 50 -1.05 -11.59 -23.41
N GLU A 51 -0.32 -11.00 -24.32
CA GLU A 51 -0.71 -9.80 -25.06
C GLU A 51 -1.96 -9.94 -25.94
N THR A 52 -2.32 -11.17 -26.31
CA THR A 52 -3.49 -11.49 -27.15
C THR A 52 -4.76 -11.64 -26.32
N SER A 53 -4.63 -11.73 -25.01
CA SER A 53 -5.76 -11.82 -24.09
C SER A 53 -6.57 -10.52 -24.08
N ASN A 54 -7.89 -10.61 -23.97
CA ASN A 54 -8.74 -9.47 -23.69
C ASN A 54 -8.88 -9.18 -22.18
N LEU A 55 -7.91 -9.65 -21.40
CA LEU A 55 -7.88 -9.55 -19.94
C LEU A 55 -6.52 -8.99 -19.48
N ILE A 56 -6.58 -7.99 -18.63
CA ILE A 56 -5.40 -7.32 -18.04
C ILE A 56 -5.46 -7.51 -16.53
N CYS A 57 -4.39 -8.03 -15.93
CA CYS A 57 -4.18 -8.02 -14.49
C CYS A 57 -3.32 -6.82 -14.10
N VAL A 58 -3.86 -5.98 -13.22
CA VAL A 58 -3.19 -4.81 -12.67
C VAL A 58 -2.77 -5.08 -11.24
N SER A 59 -1.49 -4.90 -10.95
CA SER A 59 -0.91 -4.87 -9.61
C SER A 59 -0.19 -3.55 -9.37
N PHE A 60 0.22 -3.34 -8.12
CA PHE A 60 0.94 -2.14 -7.73
C PHE A 60 2.29 -2.50 -7.13
N ALA A 61 3.25 -1.58 -7.22
CA ALA A 61 4.53 -1.68 -6.53
C ALA A 61 4.36 -1.16 -5.08
N GLU A 62 3.61 -1.91 -4.28
CA GLU A 62 3.31 -1.54 -2.89
C GLU A 62 4.57 -1.37 -2.06
N GLU A 63 5.61 -2.15 -2.36
CA GLU A 63 6.94 -2.04 -1.77
C GLU A 63 7.56 -0.65 -1.94
N GLU A 64 7.36 0.01 -3.09
CA GLU A 64 7.92 1.34 -3.36
C GLU A 64 7.26 2.41 -2.49
N GLY A 65 5.92 2.40 -2.39
CA GLY A 65 5.18 3.29 -1.50
C GLY A 65 5.52 3.04 -0.03
N SER A 66 5.64 1.76 0.35
CA SER A 66 6.01 1.34 1.71
C SER A 66 7.44 1.72 2.06
N PHE A 67 8.36 1.72 1.09
CA PHE A 67 9.73 2.23 1.29
C PHE A 67 9.72 3.71 1.71
N LEU A 68 8.92 4.53 1.04
CA LEU A 68 8.77 5.94 1.41
C LEU A 68 8.15 6.09 2.81
N ALA A 69 7.17 5.24 3.16
CA ALA A 69 6.59 5.22 4.50
C ALA A 69 7.62 4.82 5.57
N GLY A 70 8.47 3.83 5.29
CA GLY A 70 9.56 3.41 6.17
C GLY A 70 10.60 4.52 6.37
N ALA A 71 11.00 5.19 5.28
CA ALA A 71 11.91 6.34 5.35
C ALA A 71 11.31 7.49 6.18
N LEU A 72 10.04 7.83 5.94
CA LEU A 72 9.32 8.84 6.73
C LEU A 72 9.28 8.47 8.22
N ALA A 73 8.90 7.22 8.52
CA ALA A 73 8.83 6.74 9.90
C ALA A 73 10.17 6.85 10.62
N ALA A 74 11.28 6.49 9.95
CA ALA A 74 12.62 6.62 10.49
C ALA A 74 13.01 8.07 10.77
N PHE A 75 12.72 9.00 9.85
CA PHE A 75 12.98 10.44 10.05
C PHE A 75 12.16 10.99 11.23
N LEU A 76 10.91 10.58 11.39
CA LEU A 76 10.05 11.06 12.47
C LEU A 76 10.51 10.65 13.87
N VAL A 77 11.23 9.54 14.00
CA VAL A 77 11.73 9.04 15.29
C VAL A 77 13.23 9.30 15.49
N GLU A 78 13.91 9.95 14.54
CA GLU A 78 15.36 10.14 14.54
C GLU A 78 15.88 10.80 15.84
N ALA A 79 15.11 11.74 16.40
CA ALA A 79 15.46 12.45 17.63
C ALA A 79 15.12 11.69 18.92
N GLU A 80 14.48 10.53 18.83
CA GLU A 80 14.12 9.74 20.00
C GLU A 80 15.37 9.02 20.58
N LYS A 81 15.42 8.85 21.89
CA LYS A 81 16.56 8.22 22.57
C LYS A 81 16.78 6.76 22.14
N ASP A 82 15.69 6.03 21.91
CA ASP A 82 15.68 4.64 21.48
C ASP A 82 14.72 4.46 20.30
N PRO A 83 15.09 4.97 19.10
CA PRO A 83 14.16 5.06 17.98
C PRO A 83 13.77 3.66 17.46
N LYS A 84 12.47 3.41 17.37
CA LYS A 84 11.87 2.23 16.77
C LYS A 84 10.64 2.61 15.97
N VAL A 85 10.37 1.83 14.94
CA VAL A 85 9.18 1.94 14.11
C VAL A 85 8.49 0.59 14.00
N GLY A 86 7.22 0.56 13.59
CA GLY A 86 6.45 -0.66 13.50
C GLY A 86 5.70 -0.83 12.20
N PHE A 87 5.53 -2.09 11.78
CA PHE A 87 4.66 -2.51 10.69
C PHE A 87 3.58 -3.46 11.22
N LEU A 88 2.33 -3.19 10.88
CA LEU A 88 1.17 -4.01 11.27
C LEU A 88 0.48 -4.53 10.01
N GLY A 89 0.72 -5.78 9.66
CA GLY A 89 0.09 -6.48 8.55
C GLY A 89 -1.24 -7.13 8.93
N GLY A 90 -2.17 -7.26 7.98
CA GLY A 90 -3.39 -8.04 8.17
C GLY A 90 -3.06 -9.53 8.30
N MET A 91 -2.80 -10.18 7.19
CA MET A 91 -2.45 -11.59 7.11
C MET A 91 -1.00 -11.77 6.63
N ASP A 92 -0.29 -12.75 7.17
CA ASP A 92 1.04 -13.12 6.67
C ASP A 92 0.92 -13.85 5.32
N MET A 93 0.99 -13.09 4.24
CA MET A 93 0.90 -13.54 2.85
C MET A 93 1.83 -12.72 1.94
N THR A 94 2.11 -13.25 0.75
CA THR A 94 3.06 -12.65 -0.20
C THR A 94 2.78 -11.16 -0.45
N LEU A 95 1.52 -10.78 -0.69
CA LEU A 95 1.16 -9.38 -0.92
C LEU A 95 1.50 -8.50 0.28
N ILE A 96 1.15 -8.92 1.50
CA ILE A 96 1.38 -8.10 2.71
C ILE A 96 2.87 -8.06 3.07
N ARG A 97 3.63 -9.10 2.72
CA ARG A 97 5.09 -9.11 2.86
C ARG A 97 5.80 -8.11 1.95
N LYS A 98 5.22 -7.75 0.79
CA LYS A 98 5.74 -6.65 -0.04
C LYS A 98 5.74 -5.32 0.72
N PHE A 99 4.63 -5.00 1.38
CA PHE A 99 4.52 -3.80 2.22
C PHE A 99 5.53 -3.81 3.37
N ASP A 100 5.67 -4.96 4.05
CA ASP A 100 6.60 -5.12 5.18
C ASP A 100 8.06 -4.97 4.71
N ALA A 101 8.46 -5.66 3.65
CA ALA A 101 9.81 -5.61 3.11
C ALA A 101 10.18 -4.18 2.65
N GLY A 102 9.29 -3.51 1.91
CA GLY A 102 9.48 -2.13 1.49
C GLY A 102 9.63 -1.18 2.68
N PHE A 103 8.78 -1.30 3.70
CA PHE A 103 8.83 -0.48 4.90
C PHE A 103 10.15 -0.67 5.68
N HIS A 104 10.56 -1.91 5.91
CA HIS A 104 11.85 -2.22 6.54
C HIS A 104 13.02 -1.63 5.78
N ALA A 105 13.06 -1.84 4.46
CA ALA A 105 14.13 -1.34 3.61
C ALA A 105 14.21 0.18 3.63
N GLY A 106 13.08 0.86 3.54
CA GLY A 106 13.01 2.32 3.60
C GLY A 106 13.48 2.89 4.94
N ALA A 107 13.08 2.28 6.05
CA ALA A 107 13.55 2.67 7.36
C ALA A 107 15.07 2.49 7.51
N ALA A 108 15.59 1.33 7.11
CA ALA A 108 17.02 1.02 7.16
C ALA A 108 17.87 1.89 6.22
N TYR A 109 17.30 2.26 5.06
CA TYR A 109 17.93 3.19 4.11
C TYR A 109 18.05 4.59 4.69
N ALA A 110 16.98 5.10 5.29
CA ALA A 110 16.89 6.46 5.81
C ALA A 110 17.73 6.65 7.10
N SER A 111 17.90 5.60 7.92
CA SER A 111 18.62 5.69 9.18
C SER A 111 19.47 4.45 9.47
N PRO A 112 20.79 4.62 9.68
CA PRO A 112 21.67 3.50 10.06
C PRO A 112 21.25 2.80 11.36
N VAL A 113 20.57 3.48 12.28
CA VAL A 113 20.06 2.88 13.51
C VAL A 113 18.99 1.83 13.21
N MET A 114 18.17 2.05 12.19
CA MET A 114 17.11 1.12 11.79
C MET A 114 17.64 -0.20 11.17
N ARG A 115 18.93 -0.28 10.81
CA ARG A 115 19.61 -1.50 10.35
C ARG A 115 19.86 -2.50 11.47
N GLN A 116 19.71 -2.09 12.73
CA GLN A 116 19.92 -2.95 13.89
C GLN A 116 18.67 -3.82 14.11
N GLN A 117 18.91 -5.06 14.52
CA GLN A 117 17.83 -5.98 14.87
C GLN A 117 16.93 -5.41 15.97
N GLY A 118 15.60 -5.55 15.80
CA GLY A 118 14.61 -5.08 16.77
C GLY A 118 14.32 -3.58 16.70
N ARG A 119 14.81 -2.86 15.68
CA ARG A 119 14.47 -1.45 15.46
C ARG A 119 13.23 -1.26 14.59
N VAL A 120 12.98 -2.17 13.67
CA VAL A 120 11.73 -2.27 12.95
C VAL A 120 10.97 -3.48 13.48
N LEU A 121 9.81 -3.25 14.05
CA LEU A 121 8.95 -4.27 14.63
C LEU A 121 7.89 -4.66 13.62
N SER A 122 7.63 -5.95 13.41
CA SER A 122 6.53 -6.41 12.55
C SER A 122 5.60 -7.33 13.30
N ALA A 123 4.30 -7.18 13.08
CA ALA A 123 3.26 -8.05 13.59
C ALA A 123 2.16 -8.25 12.56
N TYR A 124 1.52 -9.43 12.59
CA TYR A 124 0.39 -9.77 11.71
C TYR A 124 -0.84 -10.10 12.56
N ILE A 125 -2.00 -9.58 12.13
CA ILE A 125 -3.25 -9.65 12.90
C ILE A 125 -3.79 -11.09 12.94
N GLY A 126 -3.73 -11.80 11.81
CA GLY A 126 -4.28 -13.15 11.74
C GLY A 126 -3.70 -14.00 10.60
N LYS A 127 -4.33 -15.16 10.38
CA LYS A 127 -3.89 -16.17 9.40
C LYS A 127 -4.85 -16.34 8.24
N ASP A 128 -5.99 -15.67 8.28
CA ASP A 128 -7.03 -15.73 7.25
C ASP A 128 -7.62 -14.34 6.98
N GLY A 129 -8.56 -14.26 6.03
CA GLY A 129 -9.12 -12.99 5.57
C GLY A 129 -9.84 -12.16 6.63
N SER A 130 -10.23 -12.75 7.78
CA SER A 130 -10.83 -12.01 8.90
C SER A 130 -9.86 -11.01 9.52
N ALA A 131 -8.55 -11.24 9.37
CA ALA A 131 -7.50 -10.35 9.82
C ALA A 131 -7.57 -8.94 9.23
N PHE A 132 -8.25 -8.76 8.12
CA PHE A 132 -8.48 -7.43 7.51
C PHE A 132 -9.72 -6.71 8.07
N ASN A 133 -10.46 -7.32 9.01
CA ASN A 133 -11.65 -6.75 9.62
C ASN A 133 -11.73 -7.06 11.14
N ASP A 134 -10.60 -6.96 11.83
CA ASP A 134 -10.48 -7.14 13.28
C ASP A 134 -9.73 -5.96 13.94
N PRO A 135 -10.40 -4.79 14.09
CA PRO A 135 -9.79 -3.62 14.74
C PRO A 135 -9.44 -3.87 16.21
N GLY A 136 -10.16 -4.77 16.89
CA GLY A 136 -9.87 -5.12 18.29
C GLY A 136 -8.48 -5.75 18.44
N ARG A 137 -8.17 -6.75 17.61
CA ARG A 137 -6.86 -7.39 17.62
C ARG A 137 -5.75 -6.45 17.12
N ALA A 138 -6.04 -5.62 16.12
CA ALA A 138 -5.11 -4.58 15.66
C ALA A 138 -4.74 -3.61 16.79
N SER A 139 -5.72 -3.18 17.61
CA SER A 139 -5.50 -2.33 18.77
C SER A 139 -4.55 -2.97 19.79
N ILE A 140 -4.74 -4.24 20.12
CA ILE A 140 -3.89 -4.98 21.08
C ILE A 140 -2.45 -5.06 20.56
N LEU A 141 -2.25 -5.38 19.29
CA LEU A 141 -0.92 -5.47 18.69
C LEU A 141 -0.25 -4.10 18.61
N ALA A 142 -0.98 -3.06 18.21
CA ALA A 142 -0.49 -1.69 18.17
C ALA A 142 -0.05 -1.21 19.56
N GLU A 143 -0.84 -1.50 20.61
CA GLU A 143 -0.50 -1.14 21.98
C GLU A 143 0.79 -1.84 22.43
N SER A 144 0.94 -3.13 22.11
CA SER A 144 2.16 -3.90 22.39
C SER A 144 3.39 -3.30 21.69
N MET A 145 3.25 -2.91 20.41
CA MET A 145 4.34 -2.32 19.64
C MET A 145 4.73 -0.94 20.17
N TYR A 146 3.75 -0.08 20.53
CA TYR A 146 4.03 1.21 21.17
C TYR A 146 4.67 1.04 22.55
N ALA A 147 4.24 0.07 23.33
CA ALA A 147 4.88 -0.29 24.61
C ALA A 147 6.32 -0.81 24.43
N ALA A 148 6.62 -1.49 23.32
CA ALA A 148 7.97 -1.91 22.95
C ALA A 148 8.85 -0.77 22.44
N GLY A 149 8.31 0.46 22.33
CA GLY A 149 9.02 1.67 21.97
C GLY A 149 8.84 2.15 20.53
N ALA A 150 7.90 1.59 19.74
CA ALA A 150 7.60 2.15 18.44
C ALA A 150 7.09 3.60 18.57
N GLY A 151 7.68 4.55 17.84
CA GLY A 151 7.21 5.93 17.79
C GLY A 151 6.17 6.17 16.69
N VAL A 152 6.26 5.37 15.62
CA VAL A 152 5.35 5.38 14.46
C VAL A 152 5.04 3.93 14.07
N ILE A 153 3.79 3.64 13.75
CA ILE A 153 3.37 2.33 13.17
C ILE A 153 2.68 2.57 11.83
N TYR A 154 3.14 1.88 10.80
CA TYR A 154 2.50 1.77 9.49
C TYR A 154 1.67 0.49 9.43
N HIS A 155 0.49 0.52 8.80
CA HIS A 155 -0.30 -0.69 8.63
C HIS A 155 -0.60 -0.99 7.15
N ALA A 156 -0.71 -2.30 6.86
CA ALA A 156 -1.31 -2.86 5.66
C ALA A 156 -2.34 -3.94 6.08
N ALA A 157 -3.45 -3.49 6.67
CA ALA A 157 -4.39 -4.35 7.40
C ALA A 157 -5.87 -4.03 7.12
N GLY A 158 -6.16 -3.31 6.03
CA GLY A 158 -7.54 -2.98 5.65
C GLY A 158 -8.31 -2.28 6.78
N ALA A 159 -9.57 -2.69 7.02
CA ALA A 159 -10.42 -2.10 8.05
C ALA A 159 -9.90 -2.27 9.49
N SER A 160 -9.03 -3.27 9.72
CA SER A 160 -8.36 -3.45 11.02
C SER A 160 -7.49 -2.26 11.41
N GLY A 161 -7.03 -1.46 10.44
CA GLY A 161 -6.27 -0.23 10.67
C GLY A 161 -6.96 0.78 11.60
N ALA A 162 -8.28 0.76 11.70
CA ALA A 162 -9.03 1.58 12.64
C ALA A 162 -8.61 1.33 14.10
N GLY A 163 -8.24 0.08 14.44
CA GLY A 163 -7.71 -0.26 15.76
C GLY A 163 -6.34 0.36 16.04
N LEU A 164 -5.46 0.47 15.03
CA LEU A 164 -4.21 1.20 15.15
C LEU A 164 -4.46 2.69 15.38
N PHE A 165 -5.34 3.31 14.61
CA PHE A 165 -5.59 4.76 14.69
C PHE A 165 -6.18 5.16 16.02
N SER A 166 -7.17 4.41 16.53
CA SER A 166 -7.74 4.65 17.85
C SER A 166 -6.70 4.48 18.97
N THR A 167 -5.82 3.50 18.85
CA THR A 167 -4.73 3.28 19.81
C THR A 167 -3.69 4.40 19.76
N ALA A 168 -3.30 4.84 18.55
CA ALA A 168 -2.38 5.95 18.37
C ALA A 168 -2.93 7.23 19.00
N ALA A 169 -4.21 7.55 18.76
CA ALA A 169 -4.87 8.71 19.36
C ALA A 169 -4.89 8.63 20.90
N ARG A 170 -5.29 7.51 21.46
CA ARG A 170 -5.36 7.29 22.92
C ARG A 170 -3.99 7.42 23.60
N LEU A 171 -2.91 7.00 22.93
CA LEU A 171 -1.55 7.01 23.47
C LEU A 171 -0.73 8.25 23.07
N GLY A 172 -1.27 9.15 22.26
CA GLY A 172 -0.55 10.29 21.71
C GLY A 172 0.62 9.88 20.80
N LYS A 173 0.47 8.75 20.09
CA LYS A 173 1.45 8.15 19.17
C LYS A 173 1.08 8.44 17.72
N ARG A 174 1.91 8.03 16.77
CA ARG A 174 1.77 8.33 15.34
C ARG A 174 1.52 7.08 14.53
N ALA A 175 0.69 7.20 13.49
CA ALA A 175 0.38 6.14 12.57
C ALA A 175 0.54 6.57 11.11
N ILE A 176 0.76 5.61 10.22
CA ILE A 176 0.71 5.77 8.77
C ILE A 176 -0.35 4.80 8.23
N GLY A 177 -1.25 5.31 7.40
CA GLY A 177 -2.34 4.55 6.77
C GLY A 177 -1.95 3.91 5.43
N VAL A 178 -2.93 3.28 4.78
CA VAL A 178 -2.76 2.52 3.55
C VAL A 178 -3.92 2.72 2.56
N ASP A 179 -3.68 2.42 1.30
CA ASP A 179 -4.57 2.41 0.14
C ASP A 179 -5.15 3.78 -0.25
N SER A 180 -5.70 4.53 0.69
CA SER A 180 -6.29 5.85 0.49
C SER A 180 -5.75 6.84 1.50
N ASP A 181 -6.01 8.14 1.33
CA ASP A 181 -5.68 9.15 2.34
C ASP A 181 -6.59 9.01 3.56
N GLN A 182 -6.21 8.09 4.47
CA GLN A 182 -6.99 7.78 5.66
C GLN A 182 -6.96 8.96 6.66
N GLY A 183 -5.89 9.76 6.68
CA GLY A 183 -5.84 10.97 7.49
C GLY A 183 -6.90 11.99 7.08
N LEU A 184 -7.05 12.23 5.78
CA LEU A 184 -8.09 13.11 5.24
C LEU A 184 -9.49 12.53 5.44
N ALA A 185 -9.67 11.22 5.22
CA ALA A 185 -10.96 10.54 5.43
C ALA A 185 -11.42 10.68 6.88
N TYR A 186 -10.54 10.44 7.84
CA TYR A 186 -10.81 10.60 9.27
C TYR A 186 -11.08 12.07 9.65
N ALA A 187 -10.31 13.02 9.12
CA ALA A 187 -10.53 14.44 9.35
C ALA A 187 -11.91 14.93 8.87
N SER A 188 -12.44 14.30 7.82
CA SER A 188 -13.73 14.61 7.20
C SER A 188 -14.89 13.76 7.75
N SER A 189 -14.62 12.88 8.72
CA SER A 189 -15.64 11.98 9.27
C SER A 189 -16.72 12.72 10.06
N GLY A 190 -17.95 12.18 10.05
CA GLY A 190 -19.03 12.58 10.95
C GLY A 190 -18.80 12.21 12.41
N ASP A 191 -17.93 11.22 12.69
CA ASP A 191 -17.59 10.77 14.04
C ASP A 191 -16.52 11.67 14.67
N PRO A 192 -16.81 12.32 15.84
CA PRO A 192 -15.83 13.13 16.54
C PRO A 192 -14.55 12.38 16.95
N ALA A 193 -14.66 11.09 17.29
CA ALA A 193 -13.51 10.28 17.69
C ALA A 193 -12.56 10.02 16.50
N GLU A 194 -13.11 9.78 15.32
CA GLU A 194 -12.30 9.64 14.11
C GLU A 194 -11.63 10.97 13.74
N ARG A 195 -12.36 12.10 13.80
CA ARG A 195 -11.75 13.43 13.56
C ARG A 195 -10.63 13.73 14.54
N ASP A 196 -10.74 13.33 15.79
CA ASP A 196 -9.66 13.50 16.76
C ASP A 196 -8.48 12.60 16.42
N ALA A 197 -8.72 11.35 16.03
CA ALA A 197 -7.70 10.39 15.63
C ALA A 197 -6.93 10.82 14.36
N SER A 198 -7.55 11.60 13.47
CA SER A 198 -6.89 12.07 12.23
C SER A 198 -5.58 12.81 12.46
N ARG A 199 -5.44 13.49 13.60
CA ARG A 199 -4.21 14.22 13.97
C ARG A 199 -3.01 13.33 14.21
N PHE A 200 -3.24 12.04 14.43
CA PHE A 200 -2.23 11.04 14.68
C PHE A 200 -1.90 10.20 13.44
N ILE A 201 -2.68 10.36 12.35
CA ILE A 201 -2.45 9.72 11.04
C ILE A 201 -1.64 10.69 10.18
N LEU A 202 -0.30 10.53 10.19
CA LEU A 202 0.60 11.52 9.57
C LEU A 202 0.61 11.48 8.05
N SER A 203 0.40 10.30 7.48
CA SER A 203 0.34 10.06 6.04
C SER A 203 -0.37 8.75 5.78
N SER A 204 -0.52 8.38 4.52
CA SER A 204 -0.95 7.06 4.07
C SER A 204 -0.17 6.67 2.82
N VAL A 205 0.16 5.40 2.66
CA VAL A 205 0.63 4.88 1.37
C VAL A 205 -0.59 4.73 0.47
N LEU A 206 -0.65 5.56 -0.56
CA LEU A 206 -1.75 5.55 -1.52
C LEU A 206 -1.56 4.44 -2.54
N LYS A 207 -2.64 3.74 -2.85
CA LYS A 207 -2.78 2.87 -4.01
C LYS A 207 -3.74 3.56 -5.00
N ARG A 208 -3.16 4.14 -6.05
CA ARG A 208 -3.87 5.02 -6.99
C ARG A 208 -4.58 4.20 -8.07
N VAL A 209 -5.61 3.45 -7.63
CA VAL A 209 -6.50 2.70 -8.53
C VAL A 209 -7.14 3.63 -9.57
N ASP A 210 -7.44 4.86 -9.20
CA ASP A 210 -7.95 5.90 -10.08
C ASP A 210 -6.99 6.19 -11.24
N ASN A 211 -5.68 6.30 -10.99
CA ASN A 211 -4.68 6.51 -12.04
C ASN A 211 -4.59 5.31 -12.98
N ALA A 212 -4.64 4.08 -12.45
CA ALA A 212 -4.62 2.88 -13.27
C ALA A 212 -5.87 2.78 -14.17
N VAL A 213 -7.05 3.05 -13.63
CA VAL A 213 -8.30 3.10 -14.39
C VAL A 213 -8.23 4.16 -15.48
N TYR A 214 -7.76 5.37 -15.14
CA TYR A 214 -7.62 6.47 -16.09
C TYR A 214 -6.65 6.10 -17.23
N ALA A 215 -5.45 5.63 -16.89
CA ALA A 215 -4.40 5.31 -17.87
C ALA A 215 -4.83 4.23 -18.86
N LEU A 216 -5.44 3.14 -18.38
CA LEU A 216 -5.91 2.07 -19.24
C LEU A 216 -7.10 2.49 -20.10
N SER A 217 -8.02 3.28 -19.54
CA SER A 217 -9.15 3.83 -20.31
C SER A 217 -8.68 4.79 -21.39
N GLU A 218 -7.72 5.68 -21.07
CA GLU A 218 -7.13 6.59 -22.06
C GLU A 218 -6.37 5.83 -23.15
N GLU A 219 -5.62 4.78 -22.80
CA GLU A 219 -4.90 3.95 -23.76
C GLU A 219 -5.88 3.29 -24.75
N LEU A 220 -6.96 2.68 -24.24
CA LEU A 220 -8.01 2.07 -25.09
C LEU A 220 -8.65 3.10 -25.99
N MET A 221 -9.04 4.27 -25.48
CA MET A 221 -9.67 5.34 -26.27
C MET A 221 -8.76 5.86 -27.39
N ARG A 222 -7.47 6.00 -27.10
CA ARG A 222 -6.50 6.55 -28.04
C ARG A 222 -6.10 5.57 -29.14
N ARG A 223 -5.97 4.28 -28.78
CA ARG A 223 -5.46 3.24 -29.70
C ARG A 223 -6.56 2.41 -30.34
N GLY A 224 -7.79 2.43 -29.79
CA GLY A 224 -8.92 1.59 -30.21
C GLY A 224 -8.79 0.12 -29.76
N SER A 225 -7.66 -0.25 -29.20
CA SER A 225 -7.38 -1.57 -28.61
C SER A 225 -6.28 -1.44 -27.55
N ILE A 226 -6.23 -2.41 -26.65
CA ILE A 226 -5.22 -2.52 -25.60
C ILE A 226 -4.76 -3.97 -25.48
N GLU A 227 -3.46 -4.18 -25.34
CA GLU A 227 -2.88 -5.51 -25.16
C GLU A 227 -3.17 -6.05 -23.76
N GLY A 228 -3.50 -7.34 -23.71
CA GLY A 228 -3.72 -8.07 -22.46
C GLY A 228 -2.45 -8.30 -21.64
N GLY A 229 -2.55 -9.18 -20.66
CA GLY A 229 -1.42 -9.57 -19.81
C GLY A 229 -1.35 -8.80 -18.50
N TYR A 230 -0.14 -8.38 -18.09
CA TYR A 230 0.10 -7.84 -16.75
C TYR A 230 0.61 -6.41 -16.83
N ARG A 231 0.13 -5.59 -15.90
CA ARG A 231 0.59 -4.20 -15.70
C ARG A 231 0.90 -3.98 -14.21
N VAL A 232 2.04 -3.38 -13.92
CA VAL A 232 2.42 -2.95 -12.56
C VAL A 232 2.49 -1.44 -12.54
N PHE A 233 1.78 -0.83 -11.61
CA PHE A 233 1.79 0.61 -11.40
C PHE A 233 2.60 0.95 -10.15
N GLY A 234 3.72 1.64 -10.33
CA GLY A 234 4.63 2.05 -9.27
C GLY A 234 4.68 3.56 -9.07
N LEU A 235 5.77 4.04 -8.45
CA LEU A 235 6.04 5.47 -8.30
C LEU A 235 6.18 6.17 -9.65
N ALA A 236 6.79 5.50 -10.64
CA ALA A 236 7.01 6.07 -11.97
C ALA A 236 5.71 6.41 -12.70
N ASP A 237 4.66 5.61 -12.49
CA ASP A 237 3.35 5.77 -13.12
C ASP A 237 2.35 6.49 -12.22
N GLY A 238 2.79 6.94 -11.04
CA GLY A 238 1.90 7.50 -10.03
C GLY A 238 0.88 6.49 -9.49
N GLY A 239 1.19 5.18 -9.56
CA GLY A 239 0.36 4.09 -9.05
C GLY A 239 0.40 3.97 -7.54
N VAL A 240 1.52 4.35 -6.93
CA VAL A 240 1.69 4.46 -5.47
C VAL A 240 2.28 5.82 -5.11
N ALA A 241 1.97 6.32 -3.91
CA ALA A 241 2.49 7.58 -3.41
C ALA A 241 2.34 7.66 -1.87
N LEU A 242 2.95 8.66 -1.24
CA LEU A 242 2.56 9.08 0.11
C LEU A 242 1.51 10.19 0.05
N ALA A 243 0.48 10.07 0.88
CA ALA A 243 -0.55 11.10 1.03
C ALA A 243 0.05 12.38 1.60
N ARG A 244 -0.33 13.52 1.00
CA ARG A 244 0.03 14.87 1.45
C ARG A 244 -1.28 15.64 1.63
N ASN A 245 -1.85 15.58 2.82
CA ASN A 245 -3.09 16.30 3.12
C ASN A 245 -2.80 17.56 3.93
N GLY A 246 -3.73 18.53 3.86
CA GLY A 246 -3.58 19.81 4.54
C GLY A 246 -3.47 19.71 6.06
N ALA A 247 -4.05 18.68 6.68
CA ALA A 247 -4.02 18.50 8.13
C ALA A 247 -2.61 18.13 8.65
N ASN A 248 -1.83 17.41 7.83
CA ASN A 248 -0.53 16.90 8.24
C ASN A 248 0.65 17.50 7.43
N ALA A 249 0.36 18.43 6.51
CA ALA A 249 1.36 19.03 5.63
C ALA A 249 2.52 19.68 6.42
N GLU A 250 2.21 20.39 7.51
CA GLU A 250 3.22 21.02 8.36
C GLU A 250 4.16 19.99 9.01
N ALA A 251 3.62 18.86 9.46
CA ALA A 251 4.41 17.78 10.07
C ALA A 251 5.31 17.06 9.05
N LEU A 252 4.92 17.03 7.78
CA LEU A 252 5.66 16.37 6.69
C LEU A 252 6.66 17.28 6.00
N ALA A 253 6.42 18.60 6.00
CA ALA A 253 7.24 19.61 5.30
C ALA A 253 8.76 19.46 5.53
N PRO A 254 9.27 19.18 6.74
CA PRO A 254 10.72 19.01 6.96
C PRO A 254 11.35 17.83 6.22
N TYR A 255 10.54 16.87 5.77
CA TYR A 255 10.99 15.60 5.17
C TYR A 255 10.68 15.51 3.68
N GLU A 256 9.90 16.44 3.11
CA GLU A 256 9.43 16.38 1.72
C GLU A 256 10.58 16.25 0.72
N GLU A 257 11.59 17.12 0.81
CA GLU A 257 12.72 17.09 -0.12
C GLU A 257 13.50 15.77 -0.05
N LYS A 258 13.70 15.23 1.16
CA LYS A 258 14.36 13.93 1.36
C LYS A 258 13.54 12.79 0.74
N LEU A 259 12.23 12.78 0.97
CA LEU A 259 11.33 11.75 0.43
C LEU A 259 11.23 11.83 -1.10
N GLU A 260 11.16 13.03 -1.67
CA GLU A 260 11.19 13.22 -3.13
C GLU A 260 12.51 12.80 -3.76
N SER A 261 13.63 13.06 -3.09
CA SER A 261 14.93 12.57 -3.54
C SER A 261 14.98 11.03 -3.58
N ILE A 262 14.46 10.38 -2.54
CA ILE A 262 14.37 8.91 -2.48
C ILE A 262 13.46 8.40 -3.60
N ALA A 263 12.27 8.99 -3.77
CA ALA A 263 11.34 8.60 -4.83
C ALA A 263 11.97 8.69 -6.23
N ARG A 264 12.66 9.79 -6.54
CA ARG A 264 13.38 9.96 -7.81
C ARG A 264 14.44 8.88 -8.03
N ARG A 265 15.16 8.48 -6.99
CA ARG A 265 16.18 7.43 -7.07
C ARG A 265 15.59 6.03 -7.27
N ILE A 266 14.40 5.77 -6.69
CA ILE A 266 13.65 4.53 -6.96
C ILE A 266 13.21 4.52 -8.43
N VAL A 267 12.58 5.59 -8.91
CA VAL A 267 12.12 5.71 -10.31
C VAL A 267 13.29 5.61 -11.30
N ALA A 268 14.46 6.14 -10.94
CA ALA A 268 15.67 6.01 -11.76
C ALA A 268 16.33 4.61 -11.71
N GLY A 269 15.82 3.69 -10.88
CA GLY A 269 16.38 2.35 -10.69
C GLY A 269 17.69 2.31 -9.88
N GLU A 270 18.08 3.44 -9.27
CA GLU A 270 19.26 3.52 -8.39
C GLU A 270 19.01 2.81 -7.05
N ILE A 271 17.77 2.79 -6.59
CA ILE A 271 17.32 2.03 -5.44
C ILE A 271 16.37 0.95 -5.94
N ARG A 272 16.78 -0.29 -5.82
CA ARG A 272 15.93 -1.45 -6.08
C ARG A 272 15.24 -1.84 -4.79
N VAL A 273 13.96 -1.53 -4.70
CA VAL A 273 13.18 -1.79 -3.50
C VAL A 273 12.91 -3.29 -3.37
N PRO A 274 13.23 -3.91 -2.21
CA PRO A 274 12.91 -5.33 -1.99
C PRO A 274 11.39 -5.52 -1.82
N PHE A 275 10.90 -6.63 -2.36
CA PHE A 275 9.47 -6.96 -2.40
C PHE A 275 9.10 -8.23 -1.60
N ASP A 276 10.10 -8.87 -0.98
CA ASP A 276 9.95 -10.02 -0.07
C ASP A 276 11.05 -10.02 0.98
N MET A 277 10.99 -10.98 1.90
CA MET A 277 11.93 -11.03 3.02
C MET A 277 13.32 -11.52 2.62
N GLU A 278 13.47 -12.25 1.50
CA GLU A 278 14.76 -12.70 0.98
C GLU A 278 15.50 -11.51 0.38
N SER A 279 14.89 -10.80 -0.56
CA SER A 279 15.45 -9.60 -1.18
C SER A 279 15.69 -8.47 -0.16
N LEU A 280 14.88 -8.40 0.93
CA LEU A 280 15.14 -7.48 2.04
C LEU A 280 16.44 -7.81 2.75
N GLN A 281 16.74 -9.08 2.98
CA GLN A 281 17.97 -9.48 3.63
C GLN A 281 19.19 -9.08 2.81
N ASP A 282 19.17 -9.34 1.50
CA ASP A 282 20.23 -8.92 0.57
C ASP A 282 20.41 -7.40 0.57
N PHE A 283 19.31 -6.65 0.51
CA PHE A 283 19.32 -5.19 0.57
C PHE A 283 19.96 -4.66 1.87
N LEU A 284 19.64 -5.25 3.01
CA LEU A 284 20.21 -4.86 4.30
C LEU A 284 21.69 -5.19 4.41
N GLU A 285 22.15 -6.26 3.78
CA GLU A 285 23.58 -6.62 3.71
C GLU A 285 24.34 -5.62 2.85
N ASP A 286 23.80 -5.20 1.72
CA ASP A 286 24.42 -4.21 0.84
C ASP A 286 24.52 -2.83 1.51
N LEU A 287 23.53 -2.44 2.33
CA LEU A 287 23.59 -1.19 3.12
C LEU A 287 24.65 -1.19 4.23
N ARG A 288 25.19 -2.35 4.60
CA ARG A 288 26.25 -2.49 5.63
C ARG A 288 27.66 -2.43 5.05
N ARG A 289 27.80 -2.63 3.74
CA ARG A 289 29.07 -2.53 3.01
C ARG A 289 29.44 -1.08 2.70
#